data_d289bb558653641672bbbb9600efbc09
#
_entry.id   d289bb558653641672bbbb9600efbc09
#
_cell.length_a   1.000
_cell.length_b   1.000
_cell.length_c   1.000
_cell.angle_alpha   90.00
_cell.angle_beta   90.00
_cell.angle_gamma   90.00
#
_symmetry.space_group_name_H-M   'P 1'
#
loop_
_entity.id
_entity.type
_entity.pdbx_description
1 polymer ?
#
loop_
_entity_poly.entity_id
_entity_poly.type
_entity_poly.pdbx_seq_one_letter_code
_entity_poly.pdbx_strand_id
1 'polypeptide(L)'
;MEATRAAFDEAITLRQAKKLIQCMAHEQSFLLLSAPGMGKSEMVYEAAREAGLPCRSLLGTQIAPEDVSGVPRIVGERSVFCPPRILLPERAEPFCLFLDELPACAPDVQKAFYSLLLERRLGEHALPPGTWVVAAGNRLQDRALVRAMSSALVNRVTILHLRVDTVEWLAWAQRTGIRNEIRRFVTAIPDALMRPVPAEPVPFSTPRAWALLSRAFDMAQKSGLLNNETRRALAFGRLSPEDAVVFCALAEEAIGAIQPLEEYFCKPDLLPMGDAARWFILDCIRQFVRDGKADGFKPRVVNRFLRSLSSEHQLTLLADMVAKWGALGADRAMFDLLRKVAAA
;
A
#
# COMPACT_ATOMS: atom_id res chain seq x y z
N MET A 1 21.43 -2.12 -12.13
CA MET A 1 21.04 -2.45 -10.73
C MET A 1 21.24 -1.29 -9.75
N GLU A 2 22.34 -0.51 -9.82
CA GLU A 2 22.54 0.67 -8.93
C GLU A 2 21.53 1.80 -9.16
N ALA A 3 21.24 2.16 -10.40
CA ALA A 3 20.25 3.20 -10.71
C ALA A 3 18.84 2.86 -10.24
N THR A 4 18.49 1.56 -10.22
CA THR A 4 17.21 1.09 -9.70
C THR A 4 17.16 1.17 -8.16
N ARG A 5 18.29 1.00 -7.50
CA ARG A 5 18.42 1.08 -6.04
C ARG A 5 18.34 2.53 -5.55
N ALA A 6 18.99 3.47 -6.25
CA ALA A 6 18.92 4.91 -5.97
C ALA A 6 17.47 5.46 -6.09
N ALA A 7 16.69 5.01 -7.08
CA ALA A 7 15.31 5.44 -7.25
C ALA A 7 14.38 4.97 -6.10
N PHE A 8 14.80 3.99 -5.29
CA PHE A 8 14.06 3.54 -4.11
C PHE A 8 14.30 4.41 -2.88
N ASP A 9 15.50 4.94 -2.74
CA ASP A 9 15.84 5.82 -1.62
C ASP A 9 15.11 7.17 -1.72
N GLU A 10 14.60 7.52 -2.92
CA GLU A 10 13.86 8.76 -3.19
C GLU A 10 12.33 8.56 -3.29
N ALA A 11 11.81 7.39 -2.91
CA ALA A 11 10.37 7.14 -2.96
C ALA A 11 9.63 7.98 -1.91
N ILE A 12 8.56 8.64 -2.35
CA ILE A 12 7.72 9.52 -1.52
C ILE A 12 6.42 8.84 -1.11
N THR A 13 5.75 9.38 -0.09
CA THR A 13 4.46 8.87 0.36
C THR A 13 3.32 9.34 -0.54
N LEU A 14 2.16 8.67 -0.46
CA LEU A 14 0.95 9.09 -1.17
C LEU A 14 0.54 10.53 -0.82
N ARG A 15 0.69 10.93 0.44
CA ARG A 15 0.38 12.28 0.90
C ARG A 15 1.31 13.32 0.29
N GLN A 16 2.61 13.02 0.19
CA GLN A 16 3.57 13.91 -0.46
C GLN A 16 3.28 14.04 -1.96
N ALA A 17 3.03 12.90 -2.64
CA ALA A 17 2.67 12.90 -4.06
C ALA A 17 1.38 13.69 -4.33
N LYS A 18 0.36 13.53 -3.49
CA LYS A 18 -0.88 14.30 -3.57
C LYS A 18 -0.65 15.81 -3.55
N LYS A 19 0.19 16.29 -2.63
CA LYS A 19 0.55 17.72 -2.53
C LYS A 19 1.28 18.22 -3.77
N LEU A 20 2.21 17.44 -4.33
CA LEU A 20 2.92 17.78 -5.55
C LEU A 20 1.97 17.87 -6.75
N ILE A 21 1.06 16.91 -6.90
CA ILE A 21 0.04 16.91 -7.95
C ILE A 21 -0.84 18.16 -7.83
N GLN A 22 -1.36 18.46 -6.64
CA GLN A 22 -2.20 19.64 -6.42
C GLN A 22 -1.49 20.95 -6.73
N CYS A 23 -0.18 21.00 -6.50
CA CYS A 23 0.62 22.20 -6.76
C CYS A 23 0.98 22.38 -8.24
N MET A 24 1.31 21.31 -8.97
CA MET A 24 2.02 21.41 -10.26
C MET A 24 1.32 20.70 -11.42
N ALA A 25 0.27 19.86 -11.18
CA ALA A 25 -0.31 19.05 -12.25
C ALA A 25 -1.05 19.87 -13.34
N HIS A 26 -1.31 21.14 -13.10
CA HIS A 26 -1.86 22.07 -14.09
C HIS A 26 -0.82 22.46 -15.18
N GLU A 27 0.47 22.31 -14.90
CA GLU A 27 1.55 22.62 -15.86
C GLU A 27 2.35 21.38 -16.25
N GLN A 28 2.57 20.43 -15.34
CA GLN A 28 3.39 19.24 -15.56
C GLN A 28 2.57 17.97 -15.51
N SER A 29 2.87 17.02 -16.39
CA SER A 29 2.27 15.70 -16.35
C SER A 29 3.05 14.80 -15.39
N PHE A 30 2.33 14.07 -14.54
CA PHE A 30 2.90 13.15 -13.56
C PHE A 30 2.71 11.69 -13.95
N LEU A 31 3.71 10.85 -13.67
CA LEU A 31 3.61 9.41 -13.72
C LEU A 31 3.92 8.81 -12.34
N LEU A 32 2.92 8.18 -11.74
CA LEU A 32 2.99 7.54 -10.42
C LEU A 32 3.35 6.07 -10.55
N LEU A 33 4.51 5.67 -10.06
CA LEU A 33 4.98 4.28 -10.10
C LEU A 33 5.03 3.67 -8.70
N SER A 34 4.35 2.54 -8.52
CA SER A 34 4.41 1.77 -7.27
C SER A 34 3.94 0.34 -7.48
N ALA A 35 4.07 -0.49 -6.45
CA ALA A 35 3.45 -1.80 -6.42
C ALA A 35 1.90 -1.72 -6.57
N PRO A 36 1.25 -2.77 -7.08
CA PRO A 36 -0.21 -2.81 -7.21
C PRO A 36 -0.90 -2.76 -5.84
N GLY A 37 -2.11 -2.21 -5.81
CA GLY A 37 -2.93 -2.18 -4.58
C GLY A 37 -2.53 -1.13 -3.54
N MET A 38 -1.59 -0.23 -3.84
CA MET A 38 -1.14 0.82 -2.92
C MET A 38 -2.16 1.95 -2.70
N GLY A 39 -3.07 2.20 -3.65
CA GLY A 39 -4.08 3.28 -3.56
C GLY A 39 -3.81 4.48 -4.46
N LYS A 40 -2.99 4.35 -5.52
CA LYS A 40 -2.68 5.44 -6.49
C LYS A 40 -3.94 6.12 -7.04
N SER A 41 -4.85 5.33 -7.59
CA SER A 41 -6.07 5.84 -8.25
C SER A 41 -6.98 6.57 -7.26
N GLU A 42 -7.16 6.01 -6.06
CA GLU A 42 -7.95 6.64 -4.99
C GLU A 42 -7.35 7.99 -4.57
N MET A 43 -6.03 8.06 -4.44
CA MET A 43 -5.32 9.30 -4.10
C MET A 43 -5.52 10.37 -5.18
N VAL A 44 -5.46 10.00 -6.48
CA VAL A 44 -5.68 10.95 -7.58
C VAL A 44 -7.13 11.46 -7.60
N TYR A 45 -8.12 10.57 -7.40
CA TYR A 45 -9.51 10.98 -7.29
C TYR A 45 -9.75 11.91 -6.10
N GLU A 46 -9.14 11.63 -4.95
CA GLU A 46 -9.23 12.49 -3.77
C GLU A 46 -8.58 13.84 -4.02
N ALA A 47 -7.41 13.88 -4.65
CA ALA A 47 -6.69 15.11 -5.00
C ALA A 47 -7.51 16.01 -5.95
N ALA A 48 -8.09 15.43 -7.00
CA ALA A 48 -8.93 16.13 -7.96
C ALA A 48 -10.21 16.69 -7.30
N ARG A 49 -10.87 15.86 -6.48
CA ARG A 49 -12.07 16.28 -5.75
C ARG A 49 -11.80 17.46 -4.81
N GLU A 50 -10.67 17.44 -4.09
CA GLU A 50 -10.30 18.55 -3.20
C GLU A 50 -9.96 19.83 -3.95
N ALA A 51 -9.46 19.70 -5.20
CA ALA A 51 -9.21 20.83 -6.09
C ALA A 51 -10.47 21.30 -6.85
N GLY A 52 -11.62 20.65 -6.66
CA GLY A 52 -12.86 20.97 -7.36
C GLY A 52 -12.86 20.55 -8.84
N LEU A 53 -11.96 19.65 -9.24
CA LEU A 53 -11.84 19.17 -10.62
C LEU A 53 -12.61 17.86 -10.82
N PRO A 54 -13.49 17.77 -11.85
CA PRO A 54 -14.04 16.49 -12.24
C PRO A 54 -12.91 15.57 -12.74
N CYS A 55 -12.86 14.33 -12.23
CA CYS A 55 -11.84 13.37 -12.65
C CYS A 55 -12.39 12.42 -13.73
N ARG A 56 -11.65 12.27 -14.81
CA ARG A 56 -11.92 11.36 -15.94
C ARG A 56 -10.80 10.35 -16.01
N SER A 57 -11.13 9.08 -15.84
CA SER A 57 -10.16 7.99 -15.86
C SER A 57 -10.23 7.20 -17.14
N LEU A 58 -9.08 6.88 -17.69
CA LEU A 58 -8.87 5.95 -18.78
C LEU A 58 -7.96 4.81 -18.32
N LEU A 59 -8.40 3.59 -18.54
CA LEU A 59 -7.56 2.43 -18.34
C LEU A 59 -6.79 2.13 -19.63
N GLY A 60 -5.50 2.41 -19.63
CA GLY A 60 -4.67 2.38 -20.83
C GLY A 60 -4.59 1.04 -21.52
N THR A 61 -4.81 -0.07 -20.78
CA THR A 61 -4.83 -1.43 -21.34
C THR A 61 -6.10 -1.77 -22.12
N GLN A 62 -7.15 -0.93 -22.05
CA GLN A 62 -8.45 -1.15 -22.69
C GLN A 62 -8.72 -0.24 -23.89
N ILE A 63 -7.74 0.59 -24.28
CA ILE A 63 -7.89 1.58 -25.34
C ILE A 63 -6.99 1.27 -26.53
N ALA A 64 -7.45 1.64 -27.73
CA ALA A 64 -6.69 1.62 -28.96
C ALA A 64 -6.12 3.03 -29.27
N PRO A 65 -5.12 3.17 -30.15
CA PRO A 65 -4.56 4.48 -30.54
C PRO A 65 -5.64 5.44 -31.07
N GLU A 66 -6.65 4.93 -31.75
CA GLU A 66 -7.79 5.69 -32.32
C GLU A 66 -8.67 6.30 -31.22
N ASP A 67 -8.77 5.63 -30.07
CA ASP A 67 -9.50 6.13 -28.90
C ASP A 67 -8.77 7.35 -28.25
N VAL A 68 -7.50 7.56 -28.57
CA VAL A 68 -6.74 8.72 -28.14
C VAL A 68 -6.72 9.79 -29.23
N SER A 69 -6.41 9.42 -30.48
CA SER A 69 -6.26 10.34 -31.60
C SER A 69 -7.58 10.92 -32.08
N GLY A 70 -8.66 10.19 -31.85
CA GLY A 70 -9.99 10.50 -32.38
C GLY A 70 -10.21 9.95 -33.80
N VAL A 71 -11.42 10.14 -34.29
CA VAL A 71 -11.86 9.66 -35.62
C VAL A 71 -11.77 10.80 -36.63
N PRO A 72 -11.13 10.59 -37.81
CA PRO A 72 -11.07 11.62 -38.85
C PRO A 72 -12.47 11.88 -39.45
N ARG A 73 -12.82 13.12 -39.59
CA ARG A 73 -14.02 13.62 -40.28
C ARG A 73 -13.61 14.53 -41.42
N ILE A 74 -14.24 14.38 -42.57
CA ILE A 74 -14.02 15.28 -43.71
C ILE A 74 -14.92 16.50 -43.53
N VAL A 75 -14.31 17.68 -43.55
CA VAL A 75 -15.01 18.96 -43.53
C VAL A 75 -14.50 19.80 -44.71
N GLY A 76 -15.32 19.96 -45.74
CA GLY A 76 -14.87 20.53 -47.02
C GLY A 76 -13.85 19.60 -47.68
N GLU A 77 -12.66 20.15 -47.99
CA GLU A 77 -11.54 19.41 -48.61
C GLU A 77 -10.49 18.97 -47.59
N ARG A 78 -10.75 19.09 -46.30
CA ARG A 78 -9.79 18.80 -45.22
C ARG A 78 -10.29 17.70 -44.30
N SER A 79 -9.38 16.90 -43.79
CA SER A 79 -9.60 15.98 -42.72
C SER A 79 -9.41 16.69 -41.37
N VAL A 80 -10.39 16.59 -40.47
CA VAL A 80 -10.34 17.10 -39.09
C VAL A 80 -10.51 15.91 -38.14
N PHE A 81 -9.70 15.78 -37.12
CA PHE A 81 -9.86 14.73 -36.13
C PHE A 81 -10.87 15.17 -35.07
N CYS A 82 -11.90 14.36 -34.84
CA CYS A 82 -12.86 14.53 -33.76
C CYS A 82 -12.32 13.89 -32.48
N PRO A 83 -11.91 14.67 -31.48
CA PRO A 83 -11.33 14.09 -30.25
C PRO A 83 -12.38 13.31 -29.48
N PRO A 84 -11.98 12.24 -28.78
CA PRO A 84 -12.89 11.49 -27.92
C PRO A 84 -13.43 12.35 -26.80
N ARG A 85 -14.74 12.27 -26.55
CA ARG A 85 -15.42 13.08 -25.52
C ARG A 85 -14.84 12.88 -24.10
N ILE A 86 -14.26 11.70 -23.83
CA ILE A 86 -13.66 11.40 -22.55
C ILE A 86 -12.35 12.18 -22.33
N LEU A 87 -11.58 12.40 -23.41
CA LEU A 87 -10.31 13.10 -23.36
C LEU A 87 -10.46 14.62 -23.50
N LEU A 88 -11.44 15.05 -24.28
CA LEU A 88 -11.75 16.46 -24.47
C LEU A 88 -13.26 16.68 -24.31
N PRO A 89 -13.72 17.21 -23.16
CA PRO A 89 -15.13 17.51 -22.95
C PRO A 89 -15.59 18.70 -23.82
N GLU A 90 -16.89 18.74 -24.13
CA GLU A 90 -17.49 19.81 -24.94
C GLU A 90 -17.38 21.20 -24.27
N ARG A 91 -17.36 21.23 -22.93
CA ARG A 91 -17.14 22.45 -22.16
C ARG A 91 -15.65 22.65 -21.91
N ALA A 92 -15.15 23.85 -22.15
CA ALA A 92 -13.76 24.23 -21.93
C ALA A 92 -13.43 24.47 -20.43
N GLU A 93 -13.92 23.59 -19.55
CA GLU A 93 -13.64 23.64 -18.12
C GLU A 93 -12.47 22.73 -17.76
N PRO A 94 -11.60 23.11 -16.80
CA PRO A 94 -10.49 22.27 -16.38
C PRO A 94 -11.00 20.98 -15.71
N PHE A 95 -10.25 19.91 -15.87
CA PHE A 95 -10.55 18.60 -15.28
C PHE A 95 -9.25 17.85 -14.95
N CYS A 96 -9.35 16.76 -14.21
CA CYS A 96 -8.24 15.83 -14.02
C CYS A 96 -8.40 14.68 -15.01
N LEU A 97 -7.45 14.55 -15.94
CA LEU A 97 -7.32 13.36 -16.78
C LEU A 97 -6.39 12.37 -16.10
N PHE A 98 -6.93 11.22 -15.75
CA PHE A 98 -6.19 10.15 -15.10
C PHE A 98 -6.00 8.95 -16.03
N LEU A 99 -4.73 8.67 -16.39
CA LEU A 99 -4.33 7.57 -17.28
C LEU A 99 -3.82 6.41 -16.42
N ASP A 100 -4.68 5.47 -16.09
CA ASP A 100 -4.28 4.31 -15.28
C ASP A 100 -3.63 3.23 -16.14
N GLU A 101 -2.64 2.54 -15.59
CA GLU A 101 -1.84 1.49 -16.25
C GLU A 101 -1.10 1.96 -17.51
N LEU A 102 -0.69 3.22 -17.61
CA LEU A 102 0.02 3.76 -18.77
C LEU A 102 1.25 2.91 -19.19
N PRO A 103 2.13 2.42 -18.27
CA PRO A 103 3.26 1.57 -18.67
C PRO A 103 2.87 0.19 -19.21
N ALA A 104 1.63 -0.27 -18.97
CA ALA A 104 1.13 -1.55 -19.46
C ALA A 104 0.49 -1.43 -20.86
N CYS A 105 0.26 -0.21 -21.36
CA CYS A 105 -0.31 0.03 -22.68
C CYS A 105 0.55 -0.55 -23.81
N ALA A 106 -0.09 -0.86 -24.93
CA ALA A 106 0.62 -1.14 -26.16
C ALA A 106 1.50 0.05 -26.58
N PRO A 107 2.67 -0.17 -27.21
CA PRO A 107 3.59 0.92 -27.59
C PRO A 107 2.94 2.01 -28.45
N ASP A 108 2.02 1.64 -29.32
CA ASP A 108 1.32 2.60 -30.20
C ASP A 108 0.31 3.47 -29.43
N VAL A 109 -0.34 2.90 -28.42
CA VAL A 109 -1.16 3.67 -27.47
C VAL A 109 -0.29 4.65 -26.65
N GLN A 110 0.88 4.20 -26.16
CA GLN A 110 1.82 5.10 -25.48
C GLN A 110 2.25 6.27 -26.34
N LYS A 111 2.52 6.02 -27.65
CA LYS A 111 2.88 7.07 -28.61
C LYS A 111 1.75 8.09 -28.81
N ALA A 112 0.50 7.62 -28.86
CA ALA A 112 -0.65 8.50 -29.03
C ALA A 112 -0.79 9.52 -27.87
N PHE A 113 -0.28 9.21 -26.68
CA PHE A 113 -0.27 10.14 -25.55
C PHE A 113 0.87 11.14 -25.52
N TYR A 114 1.85 11.09 -26.43
CA TYR A 114 3.05 11.94 -26.34
C TYR A 114 2.74 13.44 -26.36
N SER A 115 1.91 13.91 -27.30
CA SER A 115 1.50 15.32 -27.36
C SER A 115 0.62 15.73 -26.18
N LEU A 116 -0.22 14.81 -25.69
CA LEU A 116 -1.04 15.05 -24.52
C LEU A 116 -0.21 15.26 -23.26
N LEU A 117 0.82 14.42 -23.05
CA LEU A 117 1.65 14.46 -21.85
C LEU A 117 2.58 15.66 -21.80
N LEU A 118 3.12 16.11 -22.93
CA LEU A 118 4.07 17.21 -22.98
C LEU A 118 3.41 18.54 -23.38
N GLU A 119 2.66 18.53 -24.49
CA GLU A 119 2.11 19.73 -25.11
C GLU A 119 0.71 20.07 -24.65
N ARG A 120 0.08 19.18 -23.86
CA ARG A 120 -1.31 19.28 -23.40
C ARG A 120 -2.28 19.47 -24.55
N ARG A 121 -2.09 18.68 -25.63
CA ARG A 121 -2.87 18.71 -26.85
C ARG A 121 -3.26 17.31 -27.30
N LEU A 122 -4.43 17.23 -27.91
CA LEU A 122 -4.90 16.07 -28.67
C LEU A 122 -5.03 16.48 -30.13
N GLY A 123 -4.05 16.14 -30.95
CA GLY A 123 -3.97 16.65 -32.30
C GLY A 123 -3.94 18.17 -32.32
N GLU A 124 -4.91 18.80 -32.97
CA GLU A 124 -5.07 20.27 -33.05
C GLU A 124 -5.74 20.89 -31.81
N HIS A 125 -6.33 20.08 -30.93
CA HIS A 125 -7.13 20.55 -29.80
C HIS A 125 -6.28 20.67 -28.53
N ALA A 126 -6.17 21.86 -27.97
CA ALA A 126 -5.55 22.08 -26.67
C ALA A 126 -6.49 21.66 -25.53
N LEU A 127 -5.93 21.10 -24.45
CA LEU A 127 -6.69 20.89 -23.22
C LEU A 127 -7.07 22.25 -22.60
N PRO A 128 -8.23 22.34 -21.90
CA PRO A 128 -8.58 23.53 -21.15
C PRO A 128 -7.49 23.93 -20.15
N PRO A 129 -7.15 25.23 -20.04
CA PRO A 129 -6.17 25.69 -19.06
C PRO A 129 -6.53 25.23 -17.64
N GLY A 130 -5.52 24.81 -16.85
CA GLY A 130 -5.72 24.27 -15.51
C GLY A 130 -6.08 22.78 -15.46
N THR A 131 -6.23 22.10 -16.60
CA THR A 131 -6.46 20.64 -16.65
C THR A 131 -5.22 19.90 -16.12
N TRP A 132 -5.44 18.92 -15.26
CA TRP A 132 -4.37 18.03 -14.79
C TRP A 132 -4.22 16.81 -15.68
N VAL A 133 -2.97 16.38 -15.91
CA VAL A 133 -2.69 15.10 -16.58
C VAL A 133 -1.83 14.28 -15.63
N VAL A 134 -2.42 13.22 -15.10
CA VAL A 134 -1.79 12.31 -14.14
C VAL A 134 -1.89 10.90 -14.67
N ALA A 135 -0.76 10.23 -14.78
CA ALA A 135 -0.69 8.82 -15.16
C ALA A 135 -0.27 7.97 -13.96
N ALA A 136 -0.64 6.71 -13.97
CA ALA A 136 -0.20 5.74 -12.98
C ALA A 136 0.19 4.42 -13.64
N GLY A 137 1.00 3.64 -12.94
CA GLY A 137 1.35 2.29 -13.35
C GLY A 137 2.07 1.52 -12.26
N ASN A 138 2.35 0.25 -12.56
CA ASN A 138 3.16 -0.60 -11.71
C ASN A 138 4.64 -0.51 -12.14
N ARG A 139 5.55 -0.88 -11.25
CA ARG A 139 6.98 -0.91 -11.55
C ARG A 139 7.33 -2.21 -12.30
N LEU A 140 8.35 -2.18 -13.15
CA LEU A 140 8.82 -3.36 -13.89
C LEU A 140 9.12 -4.55 -12.98
N GLN A 141 9.67 -4.31 -11.80
CA GLN A 141 10.03 -5.32 -10.82
C GLN A 141 8.85 -5.97 -10.09
N ASP A 142 7.68 -5.36 -10.12
CA ASP A 142 6.48 -5.85 -9.42
C ASP A 142 5.79 -7.00 -10.18
N ARG A 143 6.44 -7.59 -11.20
CA ARG A 143 5.94 -8.71 -12.02
C ARG A 143 4.55 -8.49 -12.62
N ALA A 144 4.08 -7.25 -12.62
CA ALA A 144 2.88 -6.86 -13.35
C ALA A 144 3.18 -6.88 -14.86
N LEU A 145 2.14 -6.94 -15.68
CA LEU A 145 2.25 -6.78 -17.15
C LEU A 145 2.72 -5.36 -17.47
N VAL A 146 4.00 -5.04 -17.19
CA VAL A 146 4.60 -3.74 -17.43
C VAL A 146 5.61 -3.89 -18.55
N ARG A 147 5.56 -2.99 -19.54
CA ARG A 147 6.53 -2.88 -20.62
C ARG A 147 7.53 -1.78 -20.31
N ALA A 148 8.74 -1.91 -20.82
CA ALA A 148 9.71 -0.82 -20.75
C ALA A 148 9.16 0.39 -21.49
N MET A 149 9.09 1.53 -20.82
CA MET A 149 8.68 2.78 -21.42
C MET A 149 9.79 3.32 -22.33
N SER A 150 9.41 3.97 -23.43
CA SER A 150 10.37 4.64 -24.30
C SER A 150 11.01 5.84 -23.58
N SER A 151 12.27 6.16 -23.93
CA SER A 151 12.93 7.37 -23.45
C SER A 151 12.15 8.64 -23.78
N ALA A 152 11.44 8.62 -24.93
CA ALA A 152 10.57 9.71 -25.33
C ALA A 152 9.42 9.95 -24.37
N LEU A 153 8.79 8.89 -23.83
CA LEU A 153 7.72 9.01 -22.84
C LEU A 153 8.28 9.48 -21.49
N VAL A 154 9.39 8.90 -21.07
CA VAL A 154 10.05 9.23 -19.80
C VAL A 154 10.39 10.71 -19.71
N ASN A 155 10.88 11.31 -20.80
CA ASN A 155 11.22 12.74 -20.86
C ASN A 155 10.01 13.70 -20.90
N ARG A 156 8.78 13.16 -20.97
CA ARG A 156 7.54 13.95 -21.05
C ARG A 156 6.76 14.03 -19.76
N VAL A 157 7.21 13.32 -18.75
CA VAL A 157 6.49 13.21 -17.47
C VAL A 157 7.43 13.37 -16.29
N THR A 158 6.92 13.90 -15.21
CA THR A 158 7.59 13.84 -13.90
C THR A 158 7.26 12.51 -13.23
N ILE A 159 8.24 11.63 -13.09
CA ILE A 159 8.07 10.31 -12.50
C ILE A 159 8.19 10.41 -10.98
N LEU A 160 7.18 9.93 -10.25
CA LEU A 160 7.19 9.83 -8.81
C LEU A 160 7.13 8.36 -8.41
N HIS A 161 8.17 7.88 -7.74
CA HIS A 161 8.17 6.57 -7.09
C HIS A 161 7.47 6.67 -5.75
N LEU A 162 6.48 5.80 -5.53
CA LEU A 162 5.68 5.85 -4.31
C LEU A 162 6.02 4.69 -3.38
N ARG A 163 6.01 4.97 -2.07
CA ARG A 163 6.11 3.99 -1.00
C ARG A 163 4.88 4.04 -0.09
N VAL A 164 4.57 2.91 0.52
CA VAL A 164 3.54 2.84 1.57
C VAL A 164 4.09 3.48 2.84
N ASP A 165 3.23 4.20 3.53
CA ASP A 165 3.47 4.68 4.89
C ASP A 165 2.31 4.21 5.77
N THR A 166 2.63 3.42 6.78
CA THR A 166 1.63 2.79 7.65
C THR A 166 0.89 3.82 8.50
N VAL A 167 1.56 4.88 8.94
CA VAL A 167 0.94 5.93 9.75
C VAL A 167 -0.07 6.72 8.91
N GLU A 168 0.30 7.08 7.67
CA GLU A 168 -0.61 7.76 6.75
C GLU A 168 -1.82 6.87 6.40
N TRP A 169 -1.58 5.57 6.16
CA TRP A 169 -2.66 4.64 5.87
C TRP A 169 -3.61 4.46 7.06
N LEU A 170 -3.10 4.31 8.27
CA LEU A 170 -3.92 4.20 9.48
C LEU A 170 -4.78 5.44 9.71
N ALA A 171 -4.23 6.64 9.48
CA ALA A 171 -4.98 7.88 9.55
C ALA A 171 -6.11 7.94 8.49
N TRP A 172 -5.82 7.49 7.26
CA TRP A 172 -6.83 7.36 6.21
C TRP A 172 -7.88 6.30 6.57
N ALA A 173 -7.44 5.13 7.03
CA ALA A 173 -8.31 4.02 7.41
C ALA A 173 -9.29 4.40 8.53
N GLN A 174 -8.87 5.24 9.47
CA GLN A 174 -9.72 5.75 10.53
C GLN A 174 -10.79 6.69 9.98
N ARG A 175 -10.42 7.61 9.08
CA ARG A 175 -11.36 8.57 8.47
C ARG A 175 -12.39 7.89 7.57
N THR A 176 -11.99 6.82 6.88
CA THR A 176 -12.85 6.09 5.93
C THR A 176 -13.63 4.93 6.56
N GLY A 177 -13.52 4.74 7.88
CA GLY A 177 -14.28 3.74 8.60
C GLY A 177 -13.81 2.30 8.40
N ILE A 178 -12.53 2.07 8.08
CA ILE A 178 -11.96 0.72 8.07
C ILE A 178 -12.10 0.11 9.47
N ARG A 179 -12.55 -1.13 9.53
CA ARG A 179 -12.83 -1.86 10.77
C ARG A 179 -11.66 -1.80 11.75
N ASN A 180 -12.00 -1.61 13.03
CA ASN A 180 -11.02 -1.44 14.10
C ASN A 180 -10.07 -2.65 14.23
N GLU A 181 -10.59 -3.88 14.03
CA GLU A 181 -9.80 -5.10 14.04
C GLU A 181 -8.66 -5.08 13.01
N ILE A 182 -8.93 -4.60 11.79
CA ILE A 182 -7.93 -4.48 10.73
C ILE A 182 -6.90 -3.38 11.07
N ARG A 183 -7.38 -2.23 11.55
CA ARG A 183 -6.48 -1.13 11.95
C ARG A 183 -5.53 -1.55 13.07
N ARG A 184 -6.04 -2.26 14.08
CA ARG A 184 -5.23 -2.78 15.18
C ARG A 184 -4.23 -3.82 14.70
N PHE A 185 -4.65 -4.73 13.82
CA PHE A 185 -3.76 -5.73 13.23
C PHE A 185 -2.59 -5.07 12.49
N VAL A 186 -2.87 -4.11 11.60
CA VAL A 186 -1.83 -3.38 10.86
C VAL A 186 -0.98 -2.50 11.77
N THR A 187 -1.52 -2.00 12.89
CA THR A 187 -0.72 -1.27 13.90
C THR A 187 0.27 -2.22 14.58
N ALA A 188 -0.15 -3.43 14.92
CA ALA A 188 0.70 -4.43 15.54
C ALA A 188 1.74 -5.00 14.57
N ILE A 189 1.36 -5.17 13.29
CA ILE A 189 2.20 -5.73 12.23
C ILE A 189 2.21 -4.77 11.03
N PRO A 190 3.02 -3.71 11.07
CA PRO A 190 3.08 -2.73 9.98
C PRO A 190 3.40 -3.35 8.62
N ASP A 191 4.24 -4.36 8.58
CA ASP A 191 4.65 -5.05 7.35
C ASP A 191 3.51 -5.83 6.68
N ALA A 192 2.46 -6.20 7.42
CA ALA A 192 1.27 -6.83 6.86
C ALA A 192 0.43 -5.87 6.00
N LEU A 193 0.66 -4.56 6.10
CA LEU A 193 -0.02 -3.58 5.25
C LEU A 193 0.31 -3.79 3.77
N MET A 194 1.59 -4.13 3.48
CA MET A 194 2.06 -4.28 2.11
C MET A 194 3.11 -5.38 2.02
N ARG A 195 2.73 -6.54 1.51
CA ARG A 195 3.64 -7.65 1.24
C ARG A 195 4.25 -7.53 -0.17
N PRO A 196 5.44 -8.11 -0.39
CA PRO A 196 6.00 -8.24 -1.73
C PRO A 196 5.03 -8.95 -2.67
N VAL A 197 5.04 -8.55 -3.94
CA VAL A 197 4.23 -9.23 -4.96
C VAL A 197 4.70 -10.67 -5.11
N PRO A 198 3.83 -11.68 -4.90
CA PRO A 198 4.23 -13.07 -4.98
C PRO A 198 4.58 -13.50 -6.41
N ALA A 199 5.35 -14.59 -6.53
CA ALA A 199 5.70 -15.16 -7.84
C ALA A 199 4.50 -15.83 -8.49
N GLU A 200 3.66 -16.48 -7.68
CA GLU A 200 2.46 -17.19 -8.10
C GLU A 200 1.23 -16.28 -8.01
N PRO A 201 0.17 -16.52 -8.80
CA PRO A 201 -1.05 -15.73 -8.78
C PRO A 201 -1.92 -16.05 -7.56
N VAL A 202 -1.41 -15.76 -6.37
CA VAL A 202 -2.11 -15.93 -5.08
C VAL A 202 -2.48 -14.57 -4.48
N PRO A 203 -3.51 -14.49 -3.63
CA PRO A 203 -3.81 -13.28 -2.89
C PRO A 203 -2.62 -12.81 -2.06
N PHE A 204 -2.43 -11.49 -1.96
CA PHE A 204 -1.39 -10.91 -1.12
C PHE A 204 -1.84 -9.60 -0.48
N SER A 205 -1.29 -9.33 0.69
CA SER A 205 -1.68 -8.20 1.53
C SER A 205 -1.23 -6.87 0.93
N THR A 206 -2.19 -5.99 0.72
CA THR A 206 -1.99 -4.62 0.22
C THR A 206 -2.99 -3.67 0.88
N PRO A 207 -2.75 -2.35 0.88
CA PRO A 207 -3.73 -1.37 1.35
C PRO A 207 -5.13 -1.57 0.75
N ARG A 208 -5.22 -1.89 -0.54
CA ARG A 208 -6.48 -2.21 -1.24
C ARG A 208 -7.11 -3.51 -0.72
N ALA A 209 -6.30 -4.55 -0.51
CA ALA A 209 -6.79 -5.85 -0.02
C ALA A 209 -7.43 -5.69 1.37
N TRP A 210 -6.78 -4.98 2.28
CA TRP A 210 -7.29 -4.69 3.62
C TRP A 210 -8.58 -3.86 3.59
N ALA A 211 -8.63 -2.83 2.74
CA ALA A 211 -9.83 -2.01 2.60
C ALA A 211 -11.03 -2.81 2.03
N LEU A 212 -10.78 -3.66 1.04
CA LEU A 212 -11.82 -4.54 0.48
C LEU A 212 -12.27 -5.61 1.46
N LEU A 213 -11.35 -6.16 2.27
CA LEU A 213 -11.70 -7.11 3.33
C LEU A 213 -12.59 -6.45 4.38
N SER A 214 -12.27 -5.22 4.80
CA SER A 214 -13.12 -4.44 5.72
C SER A 214 -14.55 -4.32 5.20
N ARG A 215 -14.70 -3.91 3.93
CA ARG A 215 -16.03 -3.79 3.28
C ARG A 215 -16.75 -5.12 3.19
N ALA A 216 -16.03 -6.20 2.86
CA ALA A 216 -16.61 -7.54 2.78
C ALA A 216 -17.15 -8.00 4.14
N PHE A 217 -16.42 -7.75 5.22
CA PHE A 217 -16.89 -8.05 6.59
C PHE A 217 -18.11 -7.22 6.98
N ASP A 218 -18.15 -5.94 6.64
CA ASP A 218 -19.31 -5.08 6.90
C ASP A 218 -20.56 -5.57 6.16
N MET A 219 -20.40 -5.99 4.91
CA MET A 219 -21.50 -6.55 4.11
C MET A 219 -21.96 -7.89 4.67
N ALA A 220 -21.04 -8.80 4.99
CA ALA A 220 -21.34 -10.09 5.58
C ALA A 220 -22.02 -9.95 6.95
N GLN A 221 -21.59 -8.99 7.77
CA GLN A 221 -22.20 -8.71 9.06
C GLN A 221 -23.63 -8.18 8.91
N LYS A 222 -23.86 -7.24 8.00
CA LYS A 222 -25.21 -6.72 7.72
C LYS A 222 -26.18 -7.80 7.24
N SER A 223 -25.68 -8.81 6.54
CA SER A 223 -26.46 -9.93 6.02
C SER A 223 -26.52 -11.12 7.00
N GLY A 224 -25.98 -11.01 8.21
CA GLY A 224 -25.95 -12.11 9.20
C GLY A 224 -25.06 -13.29 8.79
N LEU A 225 -24.18 -13.12 7.80
CA LEU A 225 -23.32 -14.19 7.25
C LEU A 225 -21.91 -14.19 7.85
N LEU A 226 -21.54 -13.22 8.68
CA LEU A 226 -20.20 -13.13 9.26
C LEU A 226 -20.07 -14.08 10.47
N ASN A 227 -19.47 -15.23 10.23
CA ASN A 227 -19.06 -16.20 11.24
C ASN A 227 -17.57 -16.56 11.05
N ASN A 228 -17.01 -17.46 11.86
CA ASN A 228 -15.58 -17.81 11.76
C ASN A 228 -15.21 -18.42 10.40
N GLU A 229 -16.07 -19.27 9.83
CA GLU A 229 -15.82 -19.92 8.54
C GLU A 229 -15.78 -18.89 7.39
N THR A 230 -16.81 -18.04 7.30
CA THR A 230 -16.89 -17.01 6.25
C THR A 230 -15.83 -15.93 6.44
N ARG A 231 -15.48 -15.59 7.69
CA ARG A 231 -14.35 -14.69 8.00
C ARG A 231 -13.04 -15.24 7.44
N ARG A 232 -12.74 -16.52 7.70
CA ARG A 232 -11.56 -17.21 7.17
C ARG A 232 -11.56 -17.22 5.64
N ALA A 233 -12.67 -17.62 5.04
CA ALA A 233 -12.79 -17.66 3.57
C ALA A 233 -12.52 -16.28 2.93
N LEU A 234 -13.08 -15.21 3.48
CA LEU A 234 -12.88 -13.84 3.00
C LEU A 234 -11.44 -13.35 3.21
N ALA A 235 -10.82 -13.67 4.36
CA ALA A 235 -9.44 -13.29 4.65
C ALA A 235 -8.46 -14.00 3.71
N PHE A 236 -8.55 -15.33 3.57
CA PHE A 236 -7.70 -16.10 2.66
C PHE A 236 -7.92 -15.77 1.19
N GLY A 237 -9.11 -15.29 0.82
CA GLY A 237 -9.39 -14.81 -0.54
C GLY A 237 -8.83 -13.41 -0.85
N ARG A 238 -8.20 -12.72 0.12
CA ARG A 238 -7.75 -11.32 -0.03
C ARG A 238 -6.33 -11.07 0.43
N LEU A 239 -5.87 -11.76 1.46
CA LEU A 239 -4.58 -11.52 2.11
C LEU A 239 -3.57 -12.60 1.74
N SER A 240 -2.30 -12.32 2.00
CA SER A 240 -1.27 -13.35 2.00
C SER A 240 -1.66 -14.45 2.98
N PRO A 241 -1.38 -15.73 2.67
CA PRO A 241 -1.73 -16.85 3.54
C PRO A 241 -1.26 -16.68 4.98
N GLU A 242 -0.01 -16.20 5.17
CA GLU A 242 0.57 -15.94 6.48
C GLU A 242 -0.21 -14.88 7.25
N ASP A 243 -0.57 -13.76 6.62
CA ASP A 243 -1.35 -12.70 7.27
C ASP A 243 -2.79 -13.15 7.54
N ALA A 244 -3.39 -13.94 6.64
CA ALA A 244 -4.73 -14.46 6.81
C ALA A 244 -4.84 -15.44 7.99
N VAL A 245 -3.86 -16.34 8.14
CA VAL A 245 -3.80 -17.28 9.28
C VAL A 245 -3.77 -16.50 10.58
N VAL A 246 -2.84 -15.57 10.69
CA VAL A 246 -2.61 -14.80 11.90
C VAL A 246 -3.80 -13.89 12.22
N PHE A 247 -4.30 -13.17 11.21
CA PHE A 247 -5.46 -12.30 11.37
C PHE A 247 -6.69 -13.06 11.85
N CYS A 248 -6.95 -14.25 11.31
CA CYS A 248 -8.10 -15.07 11.73
C CYS A 248 -7.93 -15.64 13.14
N ALA A 249 -6.74 -16.15 13.49
CA ALA A 249 -6.46 -16.64 14.83
C ALA A 249 -6.70 -15.56 15.90
N LEU A 250 -6.22 -14.35 15.63
CA LEU A 250 -6.44 -13.22 16.51
C LEU A 250 -7.91 -12.78 16.56
N ALA A 251 -8.66 -12.92 15.47
CA ALA A 251 -10.09 -12.59 15.42
C ALA A 251 -10.95 -13.56 16.23
N GLU A 252 -10.59 -14.83 16.25
CA GLU A 252 -11.26 -15.86 17.03
C GLU A 252 -11.09 -15.63 18.54
N GLU A 253 -9.96 -15.06 18.96
CA GLU A 253 -9.63 -14.78 20.37
C GLU A 253 -9.94 -13.34 20.83
N ALA A 254 -10.88 -12.64 20.18
CA ALA A 254 -11.26 -11.26 20.48
C ALA A 254 -10.16 -10.22 20.18
N ILE A 255 -9.94 -9.91 18.89
CA ILE A 255 -9.05 -8.81 18.40
C ILE A 255 -9.31 -7.43 19.08
N GLY A 256 -10.43 -7.30 19.81
CA GLY A 256 -10.69 -6.14 20.66
C GLY A 256 -9.58 -5.83 21.67
N ALA A 257 -8.71 -6.79 21.97
CA ALA A 257 -7.70 -6.71 23.03
C ALA A 257 -6.24 -6.49 22.55
N ILE A 258 -5.94 -6.56 21.23
CA ILE A 258 -4.55 -6.29 20.78
C ILE A 258 -4.21 -4.83 21.02
N GLN A 259 -3.15 -4.62 21.81
CA GLN A 259 -2.59 -3.32 22.11
C GLN A 259 -1.34 -3.04 21.25
N PRO A 260 -0.86 -1.78 21.15
CA PRO A 260 0.48 -1.49 20.64
C PRO A 260 1.54 -2.34 21.35
N LEU A 261 2.57 -2.79 20.62
CA LEU A 261 3.56 -3.73 21.17
C LEU A 261 4.27 -3.17 22.42
N GLU A 262 4.45 -1.85 22.47
CA GLU A 262 5.02 -1.13 23.61
C GLU A 262 4.21 -1.33 24.91
N GLU A 263 2.89 -1.45 24.80
CA GLU A 263 2.04 -1.61 25.98
C GLU A 263 2.24 -2.96 26.64
N TYR A 264 2.54 -4.01 25.90
CA TYR A 264 2.81 -5.33 26.47
C TYR A 264 4.07 -5.36 27.35
N PHE A 265 5.09 -4.54 27.02
CA PHE A 265 6.25 -4.36 27.90
C PHE A 265 5.86 -3.70 29.22
N CYS A 266 4.97 -2.72 29.16
CA CYS A 266 4.52 -1.98 30.34
C CYS A 266 3.49 -2.76 31.17
N LYS A 267 2.64 -3.53 30.50
CA LYS A 267 1.50 -4.27 31.08
C LYS A 267 1.46 -5.69 30.52
N PRO A 268 2.31 -6.62 30.99
CA PRO A 268 2.37 -7.99 30.48
C PRO A 268 1.05 -8.77 30.63
N ASP A 269 0.22 -8.38 31.58
CA ASP A 269 -1.09 -9.00 31.82
C ASP A 269 -2.09 -8.78 30.65
N LEU A 270 -1.76 -7.89 29.71
CA LEU A 270 -2.52 -7.69 28.48
C LEU A 270 -2.23 -8.76 27.41
N LEU A 271 -1.22 -9.62 27.61
CA LEU A 271 -0.97 -10.72 26.68
C LEU A 271 -2.19 -11.65 26.60
N PRO A 272 -2.57 -12.10 25.39
CA PRO A 272 -3.70 -13.01 25.22
C PRO A 272 -3.56 -14.28 26.07
N MET A 273 -4.70 -14.81 26.52
CA MET A 273 -4.73 -16.08 27.27
C MET A 273 -4.54 -17.30 26.36
N GLY A 274 -4.97 -17.20 25.09
CA GLY A 274 -4.85 -18.28 24.12
C GLY A 274 -3.43 -18.43 23.56
N ASP A 275 -2.95 -19.66 23.44
CA ASP A 275 -1.57 -19.97 23.06
C ASP A 275 -1.20 -19.40 21.69
N ALA A 276 -2.05 -19.57 20.67
CA ALA A 276 -1.76 -19.12 19.31
C ALA A 276 -1.59 -17.58 19.23
N ALA A 277 -2.51 -16.83 19.84
CA ALA A 277 -2.44 -15.38 19.88
C ALA A 277 -1.26 -14.89 20.72
N ARG A 278 -0.95 -15.57 21.82
CA ARG A 278 0.19 -15.25 22.67
C ARG A 278 1.51 -15.46 21.92
N TRP A 279 1.70 -16.60 21.28
CA TRP A 279 2.88 -16.88 20.45
C TRP A 279 3.06 -15.86 19.35
N PHE A 280 1.98 -15.51 18.72
CA PHE A 280 2.00 -14.48 17.67
C PHE A 280 2.48 -13.10 18.20
N ILE A 281 1.91 -12.62 19.30
CA ILE A 281 2.33 -11.35 19.91
C ILE A 281 3.81 -11.40 20.33
N LEU A 282 4.27 -12.53 20.87
CA LEU A 282 5.67 -12.71 21.23
C LEU A 282 6.61 -12.69 20.03
N ASP A 283 6.20 -13.25 18.89
CA ASP A 283 6.98 -13.15 17.65
C ASP A 283 7.03 -11.71 17.11
N CYS A 284 5.93 -10.99 17.18
CA CYS A 284 5.89 -9.55 16.88
C CYS A 284 6.84 -8.75 17.81
N ILE A 285 6.85 -9.05 19.12
CA ILE A 285 7.74 -8.43 20.08
C ILE A 285 9.21 -8.78 19.75
N ARG A 286 9.49 -10.01 19.36
CA ARG A 286 10.82 -10.43 18.91
C ARG A 286 11.31 -9.60 17.72
N GLN A 287 10.45 -9.41 16.72
CA GLN A 287 10.76 -8.56 15.57
C GLN A 287 10.94 -7.09 15.97
N PHE A 288 10.07 -6.58 16.83
CA PHE A 288 10.14 -5.22 17.37
C PHE A 288 11.49 -4.94 18.08
N VAL A 289 11.98 -5.88 18.88
CA VAL A 289 13.30 -5.81 19.51
C VAL A 289 14.43 -5.93 18.46
N ARG A 290 14.27 -6.79 17.46
CA ARG A 290 15.25 -6.96 16.38
C ARG A 290 15.44 -5.66 15.60
N ASP A 291 14.38 -4.92 15.37
CA ASP A 291 14.36 -3.63 14.66
C ASP A 291 14.89 -2.45 15.49
N GLY A 292 15.28 -2.68 16.76
CA GLY A 292 15.77 -1.62 17.66
C GLY A 292 14.68 -0.71 18.21
N LYS A 293 13.39 -1.04 17.97
CA LYS A 293 12.27 -0.21 18.44
C LYS A 293 12.06 -0.26 19.96
N ALA A 294 12.70 -1.21 20.64
CA ALA A 294 12.69 -1.37 22.09
C ALA A 294 13.82 -0.63 22.80
N ASP A 295 14.75 0.02 22.12
CA ASP A 295 15.97 0.60 22.69
C ASP A 295 15.70 1.73 23.71
N GLY A 296 14.51 2.32 23.71
CA GLY A 296 14.08 3.33 24.67
C GLY A 296 13.53 2.80 26.00
N PHE A 297 13.35 1.49 26.16
CA PHE A 297 12.78 0.93 27.38
C PHE A 297 13.80 0.86 28.53
N LYS A 298 13.32 1.16 29.75
CA LYS A 298 14.14 1.00 30.96
C LYS A 298 14.35 -0.50 31.27
N PRO A 299 15.53 -0.93 31.73
CA PRO A 299 15.80 -2.33 32.08
C PRO A 299 14.78 -2.98 33.02
N ARG A 300 14.23 -2.19 33.97
CA ARG A 300 13.16 -2.67 34.87
C ARG A 300 11.89 -3.11 34.15
N VAL A 301 11.52 -2.41 33.08
CA VAL A 301 10.32 -2.73 32.28
C VAL A 301 10.57 -4.02 31.48
N VAL A 302 11.73 -4.11 30.84
CA VAL A 302 12.16 -5.30 30.08
C VAL A 302 12.18 -6.54 30.98
N ASN A 303 12.81 -6.45 32.14
CA ASN A 303 12.90 -7.58 33.08
C ASN A 303 11.56 -7.98 33.66
N ARG A 304 10.68 -7.02 33.98
CA ARG A 304 9.33 -7.31 34.43
C ARG A 304 8.53 -8.07 33.37
N PHE A 305 8.62 -7.63 32.11
CA PHE A 305 7.99 -8.29 30.98
C PHE A 305 8.51 -9.72 30.83
N LEU A 306 9.83 -9.91 30.72
CA LEU A 306 10.41 -11.24 30.55
C LEU A 306 10.03 -12.20 31.69
N ARG A 307 10.04 -11.74 32.95
CA ARG A 307 9.68 -12.55 34.12
C ARG A 307 8.20 -12.95 34.16
N SER A 308 7.33 -12.23 33.49
CA SER A 308 5.90 -12.57 33.39
C SER A 308 5.61 -13.71 32.41
N LEU A 309 6.58 -14.10 31.60
CA LEU A 309 6.46 -15.14 30.59
C LEU A 309 6.82 -16.49 31.15
N SER A 310 6.24 -17.56 30.58
CA SER A 310 6.64 -18.94 30.84
C SER A 310 8.09 -19.18 30.37
N SER A 311 8.75 -20.18 30.92
CA SER A 311 10.12 -20.54 30.53
C SER A 311 10.24 -20.82 29.02
N GLU A 312 9.25 -21.44 28.42
CA GLU A 312 9.18 -21.74 26.99
C GLU A 312 9.14 -20.44 26.15
N HIS A 313 8.27 -19.51 26.52
CA HIS A 313 8.19 -18.20 25.87
C HIS A 313 9.46 -17.37 26.03
N GLN A 314 10.09 -17.42 27.22
CA GLN A 314 11.38 -16.75 27.45
C GLN A 314 12.48 -17.33 26.55
N LEU A 315 12.56 -18.64 26.44
CA LEU A 315 13.54 -19.32 25.60
C LEU A 315 13.41 -18.89 24.13
N THR A 316 12.17 -18.88 23.60
CA THR A 316 11.92 -18.49 22.22
C THR A 316 12.26 -17.03 21.95
N LEU A 317 11.96 -16.13 22.88
CA LEU A 317 12.30 -14.71 22.74
C LEU A 317 13.81 -14.44 22.83
N LEU A 318 14.50 -15.16 23.71
CA LEU A 318 15.91 -14.94 23.98
C LEU A 318 16.82 -15.65 22.98
N ALA A 319 16.38 -16.79 22.41
CA ALA A 319 17.14 -17.51 21.40
C ALA A 319 17.54 -16.58 20.24
N ASP A 320 18.69 -16.73 19.65
CA ASP A 320 19.24 -15.95 18.54
C ASP A 320 19.43 -14.43 18.80
N MET A 321 18.97 -13.91 19.95
CA MET A 321 18.95 -12.47 20.23
C MET A 321 19.55 -12.08 21.57
N VAL A 322 20.37 -12.93 22.17
CA VAL A 322 21.00 -12.73 23.48
C VAL A 322 21.70 -11.37 23.62
N ALA A 323 22.44 -10.97 22.58
CA ALA A 323 23.15 -9.69 22.59
C ALA A 323 22.19 -8.49 22.62
N LYS A 324 21.09 -8.55 21.85
CA LYS A 324 20.07 -7.47 21.82
C LYS A 324 19.33 -7.35 23.15
N TRP A 325 18.86 -8.46 23.70
CA TRP A 325 18.21 -8.45 25.02
C TRP A 325 19.15 -8.04 26.14
N GLY A 326 20.44 -8.42 26.06
CA GLY A 326 21.47 -7.96 26.98
C GLY A 326 21.69 -6.44 26.91
N ALA A 327 21.70 -5.86 25.72
CA ALA A 327 21.79 -4.41 25.52
C ALA A 327 20.57 -3.66 26.10
N LEU A 328 19.38 -4.27 26.11
CA LEU A 328 18.18 -3.77 26.76
C LEU A 328 18.20 -3.96 28.29
N GLY A 329 19.25 -4.56 28.87
CA GLY A 329 19.44 -4.76 30.29
C GLY A 329 18.68 -5.95 30.88
N ALA A 330 18.42 -7.01 30.08
CA ALA A 330 17.87 -8.26 30.57
C ALA A 330 18.83 -8.93 31.57
N ASP A 331 18.28 -9.49 32.63
CA ASP A 331 19.07 -10.12 33.71
C ASP A 331 19.86 -11.35 33.21
N ARG A 332 21.13 -11.47 33.64
CA ARG A 332 21.99 -12.62 33.27
C ARG A 332 21.38 -13.96 33.64
N ALA A 333 20.64 -14.05 34.72
CA ALA A 333 19.97 -15.28 35.16
C ALA A 333 18.99 -15.84 34.11
N MET A 334 18.41 -14.99 33.27
CA MET A 334 17.53 -15.42 32.17
C MET A 334 18.29 -16.13 31.06
N PHE A 335 19.55 -15.75 30.82
CA PHE A 335 20.39 -16.42 29.82
C PHE A 335 20.97 -17.75 30.32
N ASP A 336 21.01 -17.97 31.63
CA ASP A 336 21.45 -19.27 32.19
C ASP A 336 20.41 -20.37 31.92
N LEU A 337 19.15 -20.01 31.75
CA LEU A 337 18.09 -20.93 31.30
C LEU A 337 18.39 -21.47 29.89
N LEU A 338 18.81 -20.61 28.97
CA LEU A 338 19.21 -20.99 27.59
C LEU A 338 20.40 -21.97 27.61
N ARG A 339 21.41 -21.71 28.47
CA ARG A 339 22.58 -22.59 28.59
C ARG A 339 22.23 -23.98 29.10
N LYS A 340 21.30 -24.09 30.05
CA LYS A 340 20.84 -25.39 30.58
C LYS A 340 20.08 -26.19 29.53
N VAL A 341 19.28 -25.56 28.68
CA VAL A 341 18.53 -26.25 27.63
C VAL A 341 19.42 -26.61 26.42
N ALA A 342 20.43 -25.79 26.10
CA ALA A 342 21.38 -26.11 25.04
C ALA A 342 22.39 -27.19 25.44
N ALA A 343 22.51 -27.53 26.72
CA ALA A 343 23.38 -28.57 27.27
C ALA A 343 22.65 -29.89 27.57
N ALA A 344 21.33 -29.92 27.44
CA ALA A 344 20.48 -31.11 27.57
C ALA A 344 20.09 -31.66 26.20
#